data_189ae02aa543ea4f26eb6ba4f68550e8
#
_entry.id   189ae02aa543ea4f26eb6ba4f68550e8
#
_cell.length_a   1.000
_cell.length_b   1.000
_cell.length_c   1.000
_cell.angle_alpha   90.00
_cell.angle_beta   90.00
_cell.angle_gamma   90.00
#
_symmetry.space_group_name_H-M   'P 1'
#
loop_
_entity.id
_entity.type
_entity.pdbx_description
1 polymer ?
#
loop_
_entity_poly.entity_id
_entity_poly.type
_entity_poly.pdbx_seq_one_letter_code
_entity_poly.pdbx_strand_id
1 'polypeptide(L)'
;MKNAKVTLAPLEADDREQFILDNQESFKYGAVEEFGLRDDHFEEDGEIISRATIEQSIDAPDSEAYRILYDGRKVGGVVLKIDKETHHNELELLFVSPKEHSKGIGYGAWLAVEALHPETEVWET
;
A
#
# COMPACT_ATOMS: atom_id res chain seq x y z
N MET A 1 -29.23 1.66 2.09
CA MET A 1 -28.04 2.31 2.56
C MET A 1 -26.79 1.79 1.83
N LYS A 2 -25.98 2.68 1.44
CA LYS A 2 -24.82 2.29 0.67
C LYS A 2 -23.53 2.50 1.44
N ASN A 3 -22.73 1.47 1.51
CA ASN A 3 -21.43 1.59 2.14
C ASN A 3 -20.44 2.22 1.17
N ALA A 4 -19.50 2.94 1.73
CA ALA A 4 -18.42 3.47 0.93
C ALA A 4 -17.68 2.32 0.26
N LYS A 5 -17.25 2.55 -0.96
CA LYS A 5 -16.65 1.51 -1.77
C LYS A 5 -15.15 1.66 -1.81
N VAL A 6 -14.45 0.62 -1.41
CA VAL A 6 -12.99 0.55 -1.54
C VAL A 6 -12.66 -0.28 -2.76
N THR A 7 -11.93 0.31 -3.70
CA THR A 7 -11.55 -0.37 -4.93
C THR A 7 -10.06 -0.16 -5.19
N LEU A 8 -9.52 -0.92 -6.14
CA LEU A 8 -8.14 -0.81 -6.55
C LEU A 8 -8.06 -0.41 -8.01
N ALA A 9 -7.10 0.44 -8.35
CA ALA A 9 -6.85 0.84 -9.72
C ALA A 9 -5.35 0.74 -9.98
N PRO A 10 -4.94 0.26 -11.16
CA PRO A 10 -3.51 0.13 -11.46
C PRO A 10 -2.80 1.47 -11.31
N LEU A 11 -1.59 1.42 -10.78
CA LEU A 11 -0.78 2.63 -10.62
C LEU A 11 -0.32 3.12 -11.98
N GLU A 12 -0.62 4.38 -12.28
CA GLU A 12 -0.24 4.99 -13.54
C GLU A 12 1.15 5.58 -13.45
N ALA A 13 1.84 5.64 -14.60
CA ALA A 13 3.21 6.14 -14.62
C ALA A 13 3.29 7.59 -14.12
N ASP A 14 2.31 8.42 -14.45
CA ASP A 14 2.33 9.82 -14.04
C ASP A 14 1.87 10.03 -12.61
N ASP A 15 1.44 8.97 -11.92
CA ASP A 15 1.04 9.02 -10.52
C ASP A 15 2.11 8.41 -9.60
N ARG A 16 3.19 7.90 -10.18
CA ARG A 16 4.21 7.17 -9.43
C ARG A 16 4.87 8.05 -8.36
N GLU A 17 5.19 9.27 -8.71
CA GLU A 17 5.84 10.18 -7.78
C GLU A 17 4.93 10.49 -6.58
N GLN A 18 3.67 10.78 -6.84
CA GLN A 18 2.73 11.07 -5.77
C GLN A 18 2.49 9.85 -4.89
N PHE A 19 2.47 8.66 -5.49
CA PHE A 19 2.34 7.40 -4.75
C PHE A 19 3.48 7.26 -3.74
N ILE A 20 4.70 7.55 -4.17
CA ILE A 20 5.86 7.44 -3.29
C ILE A 20 5.76 8.42 -2.13
N LEU A 21 5.40 9.66 -2.43
CA LEU A 21 5.26 10.69 -1.38
C LEU A 21 4.14 10.34 -0.41
N ASP A 22 3.02 9.88 -0.92
CA ASP A 22 1.89 9.49 -0.07
C ASP A 22 2.25 8.32 0.84
N ASN A 23 3.03 7.37 0.32
CA ASN A 23 3.47 6.21 1.07
C ASN A 23 4.36 6.66 2.24
N GLN A 24 5.32 7.53 1.96
CA GLN A 24 6.22 8.03 2.99
C GLN A 24 5.46 8.80 4.06
N GLU A 25 4.52 9.63 3.64
CA GLU A 25 3.72 10.40 4.58
C GLU A 25 2.89 9.50 5.49
N SER A 26 2.26 8.49 4.91
CA SER A 26 1.41 7.59 5.69
C SER A 26 2.20 6.83 6.74
N PHE A 27 3.37 6.33 6.37
CA PHE A 27 4.19 5.58 7.31
C PHE A 27 4.72 6.47 8.42
N LYS A 28 5.10 7.67 8.05
CA LYS A 28 5.64 8.62 9.02
C LYS A 28 4.60 8.98 10.10
N TYR A 29 3.41 9.33 9.68
CA TYR A 29 2.36 9.72 10.61
C TYR A 29 1.82 8.53 11.39
N GLY A 30 1.72 7.38 10.75
CA GLY A 30 1.28 6.19 11.46
C GLY A 30 2.24 5.81 12.58
N ALA A 31 3.54 5.90 12.32
CA ALA A 31 4.52 5.58 13.34
C ALA A 31 4.42 6.56 14.53
N VAL A 32 4.21 7.83 14.22
CA VAL A 32 4.08 8.83 15.29
C VAL A 32 2.85 8.55 16.14
N GLU A 33 1.74 8.25 15.50
CA GLU A 33 0.48 8.10 16.24
C GLU A 33 0.39 6.81 17.03
N GLU A 34 0.94 5.72 16.48
CA GLU A 34 0.73 4.42 17.09
C GLU A 34 1.85 3.99 18.02
N PHE A 35 3.08 4.38 17.75
CA PHE A 35 4.22 3.84 18.46
C PHE A 35 5.06 4.89 19.16
N GLY A 36 4.79 6.16 18.95
CA GLY A 36 5.68 7.19 19.44
C GLY A 36 6.97 7.14 18.65
N LEU A 37 7.15 8.06 17.75
CA LEU A 37 8.29 8.07 16.84
C LEU A 37 9.60 8.20 17.57
N ARG A 38 10.59 7.44 17.13
CA ARG A 38 11.95 7.53 17.61
C ARG A 38 12.89 7.78 16.44
N ASP A 39 13.97 8.49 16.72
CA ASP A 39 14.91 8.90 15.67
C ASP A 39 15.53 7.71 14.97
N ASP A 40 15.79 6.62 15.70
CA ASP A 40 16.44 5.46 15.13
C ASP A 40 15.57 4.66 14.18
N HIS A 41 14.32 5.09 13.97
CA HIS A 41 13.43 4.42 13.03
C HIS A 41 13.40 5.06 11.65
N PHE A 42 14.18 6.13 11.45
CA PHE A 42 14.24 6.77 10.15
C PHE A 42 15.28 6.11 9.26
N GLU A 43 14.97 6.04 7.97
CA GLU A 43 15.92 5.55 6.98
C GLU A 43 16.80 6.71 6.51
N GLU A 44 17.71 6.41 5.57
CA GLU A 44 18.78 7.35 5.23
C GLU A 44 18.28 8.69 4.68
N ASP A 45 17.10 8.74 4.11
CA ASP A 45 16.55 9.99 3.59
C ASP A 45 15.68 10.71 4.62
N GLY A 46 15.73 10.27 5.88
CA GLY A 46 14.98 10.91 6.95
C GLY A 46 13.54 10.47 7.05
N GLU A 47 13.15 9.47 6.29
CA GLU A 47 11.78 8.96 6.30
C GLU A 47 11.73 7.58 6.96
N ILE A 48 10.55 7.20 7.46
CA ILE A 48 10.36 5.87 8.04
C ILE A 48 10.63 4.79 7.00
N ILE A 49 10.23 5.06 5.75
CA ILE A 49 10.54 4.18 4.64
C ILE A 49 11.16 5.03 3.54
N SER A 50 12.29 4.59 3.01
CA SER A 50 13.00 5.39 2.04
C SER A 50 12.36 5.32 0.67
N ARG A 51 12.58 6.37 -0.11
CA ARG A 51 12.12 6.42 -1.48
C ARG A 51 12.64 5.22 -2.28
N ALA A 52 13.91 4.88 -2.08
CA ALA A 52 14.53 3.77 -2.82
C ALA A 52 13.81 2.45 -2.54
N THR A 53 13.42 2.22 -1.29
CA THR A 53 12.70 1.01 -0.92
C THR A 53 11.37 0.92 -1.66
N ILE A 54 10.64 2.03 -1.72
CA ILE A 54 9.35 2.06 -2.39
C ILE A 54 9.53 1.85 -3.89
N GLU A 55 10.53 2.51 -4.48
CA GLU A 55 10.80 2.36 -5.90
C GLU A 55 11.16 0.92 -6.26
N GLN A 56 11.97 0.28 -5.43
CA GLN A 56 12.33 -1.11 -5.67
C GLN A 56 11.12 -2.03 -5.62
N SER A 57 10.21 -1.77 -4.70
CA SER A 57 8.99 -2.58 -4.60
C SER A 57 8.11 -2.40 -5.84
N ILE A 58 7.94 -1.17 -6.29
CA ILE A 58 7.12 -0.89 -7.47
C ILE A 58 7.72 -1.51 -8.73
N ASP A 59 9.06 -1.44 -8.85
CA ASP A 59 9.75 -1.79 -10.09
C ASP A 59 10.16 -3.26 -10.18
N ALA A 60 9.94 -4.04 -9.14
CA ALA A 60 10.31 -5.46 -9.16
C ALA A 60 9.53 -6.20 -10.26
N PRO A 61 10.17 -7.18 -10.93
CA PRO A 61 9.54 -7.80 -12.13
C PRO A 61 8.20 -8.47 -11.87
N ASP A 62 7.99 -9.00 -10.68
CA ASP A 62 6.74 -9.71 -10.35
C ASP A 62 5.83 -8.87 -9.46
N SER A 63 6.06 -7.57 -9.41
CA SER A 63 5.25 -6.66 -8.59
C SER A 63 4.04 -6.15 -9.34
N GLU A 64 2.96 -5.93 -8.58
CA GLU A 64 1.78 -5.23 -9.07
C GLU A 64 1.48 -4.12 -8.09
N ALA A 65 1.36 -2.89 -8.59
CA ALA A 65 1.11 -1.73 -7.76
C ALA A 65 -0.25 -1.13 -8.10
N TYR A 66 -0.99 -0.78 -7.07
CA TYR A 66 -2.34 -0.24 -7.24
C TYR A 66 -2.57 0.93 -6.31
N ARG A 67 -3.42 1.86 -6.76
CA ARG A 67 -3.96 2.88 -5.88
C ARG A 67 -5.18 2.32 -5.18
N ILE A 68 -5.33 2.65 -3.91
CA ILE A 68 -6.54 2.34 -3.16
C ILE A 68 -7.46 3.54 -3.30
N LEU A 69 -8.68 3.28 -3.77
CA LEU A 69 -9.69 4.32 -3.98
C LEU A 69 -10.83 4.14 -2.99
N TYR A 70 -11.30 5.25 -2.44
CA TYR A 70 -12.44 5.26 -1.55
C TYR A 70 -13.47 6.17 -2.18
N ASP A 71 -14.53 5.58 -2.73
CA ASP A 71 -15.52 6.31 -3.50
C ASP A 71 -14.89 7.13 -4.62
N GLY A 72 -13.87 6.53 -5.28
CA GLY A 72 -13.22 7.16 -6.41
C GLY A 72 -12.08 8.10 -6.06
N ARG A 73 -11.82 8.36 -4.78
CA ARG A 73 -10.71 9.22 -4.35
C ARG A 73 -9.50 8.39 -3.99
N LYS A 74 -8.33 8.87 -4.36
CA LYS A 74 -7.08 8.19 -4.00
C LYS A 74 -6.82 8.38 -2.51
N VAL A 75 -6.83 7.29 -1.76
CA VAL A 75 -6.65 7.34 -0.30
C VAL A 75 -5.51 6.46 0.17
N GLY A 76 -4.83 5.75 -0.72
CA GLY A 76 -3.73 4.91 -0.32
C GLY A 76 -3.15 4.16 -1.49
N GLY A 77 -2.38 3.13 -1.20
CA GLY A 77 -1.78 2.31 -2.23
C GLY A 77 -1.36 0.96 -1.69
N VAL A 78 -1.15 0.03 -2.62
CA VAL A 78 -0.72 -1.32 -2.28
C VAL A 78 0.23 -1.83 -3.35
N VAL A 79 1.25 -2.56 -2.92
CA VAL A 79 2.18 -3.25 -3.83
C VAL A 79 2.17 -4.71 -3.45
N LEU A 80 1.95 -5.56 -4.44
CA LEU A 80 1.89 -7.00 -4.29
C LEU A 80 3.03 -7.65 -5.05
N LYS A 81 3.48 -8.79 -4.56
CA LYS A 81 4.41 -9.63 -5.30
C LYS A 81 3.66 -10.91 -5.64
N ILE A 82 3.55 -11.19 -6.92
CA ILE A 82 2.70 -12.27 -7.42
C ILE A 82 3.54 -13.35 -8.06
N ASP A 83 3.46 -14.56 -7.51
CA ASP A 83 4.14 -15.73 -8.08
C ASP A 83 3.10 -16.62 -8.76
N LYS A 84 3.09 -16.58 -10.09
CA LYS A 84 2.08 -17.26 -10.86
C LYS A 84 2.27 -18.76 -10.91
N GLU A 85 3.44 -19.24 -10.50
CA GLU A 85 3.72 -20.67 -10.55
C GLU A 85 3.32 -21.38 -9.25
N THR A 86 3.60 -20.75 -8.10
CA THR A 86 3.32 -21.38 -6.83
C THR A 86 2.04 -20.90 -6.19
N HIS A 87 1.53 -19.73 -6.61
CA HIS A 87 0.38 -19.05 -6.00
C HIS A 87 0.65 -18.67 -4.55
N HIS A 88 1.93 -18.55 -4.19
CA HIS A 88 2.35 -17.99 -2.91
C HIS A 88 2.70 -16.54 -3.17
N ASN A 89 1.82 -15.65 -2.76
CA ASN A 89 1.96 -14.23 -3.05
C ASN A 89 2.28 -13.46 -1.78
N GLU A 90 2.75 -12.23 -1.97
CA GLU A 90 3.20 -11.43 -0.84
C GLU A 90 2.59 -10.04 -0.90
N LEU A 91 2.16 -9.54 0.26
CA LEU A 91 1.76 -8.14 0.40
C LEU A 91 3.01 -7.38 0.80
N GLU A 92 3.59 -6.65 -0.17
CA GLU A 92 4.84 -5.92 0.05
C GLU A 92 4.62 -4.63 0.82
N LEU A 93 3.66 -3.83 0.38
CA LEU A 93 3.34 -2.55 0.97
C LEU A 93 1.84 -2.33 0.94
N LEU A 94 1.30 -1.78 1.99
CA LEU A 94 -0.07 -1.28 2.01
C LEU A 94 -0.10 -0.05 2.89
N PHE A 95 -0.61 1.04 2.36
CA PHE A 95 -0.71 2.26 3.14
C PHE A 95 -2.04 2.96 2.86
N VAL A 96 -2.52 3.68 3.88
CA VAL A 96 -3.73 4.48 3.79
C VAL A 96 -3.40 5.86 4.32
N SER A 97 -3.90 6.90 3.65
CA SER A 97 -3.63 8.28 4.06
C SER A 97 -3.99 8.47 5.53
N PRO A 98 -3.16 9.20 6.30
CA PRO A 98 -3.47 9.44 7.71
C PRO A 98 -4.83 10.08 7.93
N LYS A 99 -5.29 10.87 6.96
CA LYS A 99 -6.58 11.54 7.07
C LYS A 99 -7.75 10.57 6.96
N GLU A 100 -7.51 9.38 6.47
CA GLU A 100 -8.56 8.40 6.20
C GLU A 100 -8.53 7.22 7.17
N HIS A 101 -7.73 7.29 8.20
CA HIS A 101 -7.66 6.21 9.18
C HIS A 101 -9.01 6.06 9.88
N SER A 102 -9.27 4.88 10.41
CA SER A 102 -10.48 4.56 11.17
C SER A 102 -11.73 4.40 10.33
N LYS A 103 -11.58 4.32 9.00
CA LYS A 103 -12.72 4.10 8.11
C LYS A 103 -12.80 2.69 7.56
N GLY A 104 -11.94 1.79 8.04
CA GLY A 104 -11.92 0.41 7.54
C GLY A 104 -11.36 0.26 6.15
N ILE A 105 -10.66 1.27 5.65
CA ILE A 105 -10.18 1.25 4.27
C ILE A 105 -9.12 0.19 4.08
N GLY A 106 -8.21 0.02 5.05
CA GLY A 106 -7.18 -1.01 4.95
C GLY A 106 -7.78 -2.40 4.80
N TYR A 107 -8.79 -2.70 5.60
CA TYR A 107 -9.46 -3.99 5.52
C TYR A 107 -10.18 -4.15 4.18
N GLY A 108 -10.88 -3.10 3.74
CA GLY A 108 -11.55 -3.13 2.44
C GLY A 108 -10.59 -3.33 1.30
N ALA A 109 -9.42 -2.69 1.38
CA ALA A 109 -8.39 -2.86 0.36
C ALA A 109 -7.88 -4.29 0.35
N TRP A 110 -7.69 -4.89 1.53
CA TRP A 110 -7.24 -6.28 1.62
C TRP A 110 -8.26 -7.22 0.97
N LEU A 111 -9.55 -7.01 1.23
CA LEU A 111 -10.58 -7.82 0.58
C LEU A 111 -10.55 -7.68 -0.93
N ALA A 112 -10.28 -6.45 -1.41
CA ALA A 112 -10.16 -6.22 -2.85
C ALA A 112 -8.95 -6.93 -3.44
N VAL A 113 -7.84 -6.99 -2.69
CA VAL A 113 -6.65 -7.73 -3.10
C VAL A 113 -6.95 -9.21 -3.24
N GLU A 114 -7.65 -9.76 -2.25
CA GLU A 114 -8.01 -11.17 -2.29
C GLU A 114 -8.93 -11.49 -3.47
N ALA A 115 -9.84 -10.57 -3.76
CA ALA A 115 -10.75 -10.75 -4.90
C ALA A 115 -10.01 -10.66 -6.23
N LEU A 116 -8.94 -9.86 -6.27
CA LEU A 116 -8.14 -9.69 -7.48
C LEU A 116 -7.34 -10.94 -7.82
N HIS A 117 -6.91 -11.68 -6.80
CA HIS A 117 -6.09 -12.87 -6.97
C HIS A 117 -6.69 -14.05 -6.21
N PRO A 118 -7.86 -14.53 -6.62
CA PRO A 118 -8.53 -15.61 -5.89
C PRO A 118 -7.80 -16.95 -5.98
N GLU A 119 -6.89 -17.09 -6.92
CA GLU A 119 -6.11 -18.31 -7.09
C GLU A 119 -4.99 -18.43 -6.05
N THR A 120 -4.75 -17.40 -5.25
CA THR A 120 -3.65 -17.40 -4.28
C THR A 120 -3.86 -18.45 -3.19
N GLU A 121 -2.85 -19.26 -2.97
CA GLU A 121 -2.89 -20.29 -1.93
C GLU A 121 -2.38 -19.76 -0.60
N VAL A 122 -1.34 -18.92 -0.63
CA VAL A 122 -0.74 -18.35 0.57
C VAL A 122 -0.45 -16.88 0.32
N TRP A 123 -0.85 -16.04 1.27
CA TRP A 123 -0.45 -14.63 1.30
C TRP A 123 0.53 -14.43 2.44
N GLU A 124 1.70 -13.86 2.12
CA GLU A 124 2.68 -13.47 3.13
C GLU A 124 2.65 -11.96 3.31
N THR A 125 2.87 -11.52 4.53
CA THR A 125 2.85 -10.09 4.84
C THR A 125 4.11 -9.65 5.58
#